data_dff7da5009a7ef29e04aac5c466ecfea
#
_entry.id   dff7da5009a7ef29e04aac5c466ecfea
#
_cell.length_a   1.000
_cell.length_b   1.000
_cell.length_c   1.000
_cell.angle_alpha   90.00
_cell.angle_beta   90.00
_cell.angle_gamma   90.00
#
_symmetry.space_group_name_H-M   'P 1'
#
loop_
_entity.id
_entity.type
_entity.pdbx_description
1 polymer ?
#
loop_
_entity_poly.entity_id
_entity_poly.type
_entity_poly.pdbx_seq_one_letter_code
_entity_poly.pdbx_strand_id
1 'polypeptide(L)'
;SDVYKRQFQDCVDFTKRPVSLGEGGACTLTLCYLSGMVKMERVSDYVLRPLAQDEALARCGTPRQAMDRMKDGALYNLSAEERTRLDAAVFDLVNGCCLLLFPWESSVLSLNVGTEEKRSISSPSNETVLKGSRDAFVESLRTNTSIVRRHLKAPELRIREQVVGRQSVTSVDILYIEGLTNPHLVEQVAAQLADIDIDAVLTTGNIEEYIVPAARTAFPLVQYTERSDRFCAGLAEGR
;
A
#
# COMPACT_ATOMS: atom_id res chain seq x y z
N SER A 1 -13.44 -4.63 10.96
CA SER A 1 -12.36 -5.08 10.05
C SER A 1 -12.78 -5.09 8.58
N ASP A 2 -14.04 -5.40 8.27
CA ASP A 2 -14.51 -5.54 6.88
C ASP A 2 -14.68 -4.20 6.15
N VAL A 3 -14.89 -3.11 6.88
CA VAL A 3 -14.96 -1.76 6.32
C VAL A 3 -13.60 -1.38 5.70
N TYR A 4 -12.49 -1.61 6.42
CA TYR A 4 -11.15 -1.36 5.89
C TYR A 4 -10.81 -2.28 4.71
N LYS A 5 -11.28 -3.54 4.74
CA LYS A 5 -11.12 -4.45 3.62
C LYS A 5 -11.84 -3.93 2.37
N ARG A 6 -13.04 -3.36 2.52
CA ARG A 6 -13.77 -2.76 1.40
C ARG A 6 -13.08 -1.49 0.90
N GLN A 7 -12.59 -0.63 1.82
CA GLN A 7 -11.90 0.61 1.46
C GLN A 7 -10.60 0.37 0.68
N PHE A 8 -9.89 -0.74 0.93
CA PHE A 8 -8.66 -1.14 0.25
C PHE A 8 -8.84 -2.45 -0.53
N GLN A 9 -10.06 -2.68 -1.04
CA GLN A 9 -10.31 -3.79 -1.95
C GLN A 9 -9.42 -3.63 -3.19
N ASP A 10 -8.90 -4.74 -3.69
CA ASP A 10 -7.98 -4.79 -4.84
C ASP A 10 -6.67 -4.00 -4.64
N CYS A 11 -6.30 -3.67 -3.39
CA CYS A 11 -5.00 -3.10 -3.06
C CYS A 11 -4.05 -4.19 -2.58
N VAL A 12 -3.12 -4.59 -3.44
CA VAL A 12 -2.10 -5.62 -3.13
C VAL A 12 -1.16 -5.20 -2.00
N ASP A 13 -0.99 -3.91 -1.79
CA ASP A 13 -0.16 -3.35 -0.72
C ASP A 13 -0.88 -3.26 0.63
N PHE A 14 -2.20 -3.50 0.70
CA PHE A 14 -2.92 -3.51 1.96
C PHE A 14 -2.78 -4.87 2.66
N THR A 15 -2.17 -4.85 3.83
CA THR A 15 -1.97 -6.03 4.66
C THR A 15 -2.91 -6.02 5.86
N LYS A 16 -3.60 -7.15 6.06
CA LYS A 16 -4.45 -7.43 7.22
C LYS A 16 -4.03 -8.78 7.81
N ARG A 17 -3.61 -8.79 9.06
CA ARG A 17 -3.21 -10.03 9.75
C ARG A 17 -3.76 -10.11 11.17
N PRO A 18 -4.19 -11.28 11.63
CA PRO A 18 -4.52 -11.50 13.03
C PRO A 18 -3.24 -11.51 13.88
N VAL A 19 -3.32 -10.96 15.08
CA VAL A 19 -2.25 -10.94 16.08
C VAL A 19 -2.85 -11.33 17.43
N SER A 20 -2.32 -12.37 18.05
CA SER A 20 -2.75 -12.82 19.37
C SER A 20 -2.02 -12.06 20.47
N LEU A 21 -2.71 -11.75 21.56
CA LEU A 21 -2.11 -11.17 22.76
C LEU A 21 -1.56 -12.29 23.65
N GLY A 22 -0.24 -12.24 23.90
CA GLY A 22 0.46 -13.21 24.76
C GLY A 22 0.45 -14.65 24.22
N GLU A 23 1.11 -15.56 24.94
CA GLU A 23 1.22 -16.97 24.56
C GLU A 23 -0.10 -17.76 24.69
N GLY A 24 -1.08 -17.26 25.42
CA GLY A 24 -2.37 -17.92 25.64
C GLY A 24 -3.48 -17.57 24.64
N GLY A 25 -3.30 -16.59 23.78
CA GLY A 25 -4.25 -16.22 22.72
C GLY A 25 -5.64 -15.80 23.20
N ALA A 26 -5.78 -15.29 24.42
CA ALA A 26 -7.07 -14.91 25.03
C ALA A 26 -7.83 -13.84 24.21
N CYS A 27 -7.11 -13.00 23.47
CA CYS A 27 -7.67 -11.99 22.60
C CYS A 27 -6.88 -11.92 21.29
N THR A 28 -7.58 -11.97 20.16
CA THR A 28 -6.98 -11.79 18.84
C THR A 28 -7.34 -10.42 18.29
N LEU A 29 -6.33 -9.62 18.06
CA LEU A 29 -6.43 -8.31 17.40
C LEU A 29 -6.27 -8.45 15.88
N THR A 30 -6.63 -7.42 15.15
CA THR A 30 -6.30 -7.34 13.72
C THR A 30 -5.36 -6.17 13.47
N LEU A 31 -4.18 -6.47 12.96
CA LEU A 31 -3.22 -5.47 12.51
C LEU A 31 -3.46 -5.16 11.03
N CYS A 32 -3.60 -3.86 10.70
CA CYS A 32 -3.74 -3.38 9.32
C CYS A 32 -2.68 -2.32 9.01
N TYR A 33 -2.08 -2.41 7.82
CA TYR A 33 -1.12 -1.42 7.33
C TYR A 33 -0.98 -1.47 5.81
N LEU A 34 -0.39 -0.42 5.23
CA LEU A 34 0.02 -0.38 3.83
C LEU A 34 1.51 -0.72 3.72
N SER A 35 1.82 -1.80 3.00
CA SER A 35 3.21 -2.24 2.76
C SER A 35 3.97 -1.14 2.00
N GLY A 36 5.24 -0.90 2.36
CA GLY A 36 6.02 0.18 1.77
C GLY A 36 5.79 1.57 2.40
N MET A 37 4.66 1.79 3.10
CA MET A 37 4.43 3.00 3.88
C MET A 37 4.91 2.85 5.32
N VAL A 38 5.06 1.64 5.82
CA VAL A 38 5.55 1.31 7.16
C VAL A 38 6.94 0.67 7.11
N LYS A 39 7.74 0.87 8.17
CA LYS A 39 8.97 0.11 8.40
C LYS A 39 8.63 -1.19 9.12
N MET A 40 8.84 -2.34 8.45
CA MET A 40 8.53 -3.64 9.02
C MET A 40 9.33 -3.94 10.29
N GLU A 41 10.56 -3.45 10.40
CA GLU A 41 11.37 -3.54 11.63
C GLU A 41 10.67 -2.82 12.79
N ARG A 42 10.12 -1.61 12.55
CA ARG A 42 9.36 -0.86 13.58
C ARG A 42 8.07 -1.57 13.96
N VAL A 43 7.34 -2.12 12.99
CA VAL A 43 6.14 -2.93 13.25
C VAL A 43 6.51 -4.16 14.08
N SER A 44 7.59 -4.86 13.75
CA SER A 44 8.06 -6.03 14.48
C SER A 44 8.48 -5.68 15.90
N ASP A 45 9.37 -4.70 16.08
CA ASP A 45 10.01 -4.41 17.35
C ASP A 45 9.12 -3.64 18.33
N TYR A 46 8.31 -2.70 17.79
CA TYR A 46 7.53 -1.78 18.64
C TYR A 46 6.05 -2.14 18.73
N VAL A 47 5.54 -3.03 17.85
CA VAL A 47 4.15 -3.45 17.88
C VAL A 47 4.05 -4.96 18.18
N LEU A 48 4.58 -5.80 17.30
CA LEU A 48 4.36 -7.25 17.40
C LEU A 48 5.07 -7.87 18.59
N ARG A 49 6.33 -7.47 18.87
CA ARG A 49 7.09 -8.00 20.01
C ARG A 49 6.46 -7.65 21.35
N PRO A 50 6.09 -6.39 21.65
CA PRO A 50 5.37 -6.07 22.88
C PRO A 50 4.02 -6.81 23.00
N LEU A 51 3.25 -6.94 21.92
CA LEU A 51 1.99 -7.69 21.92
C LEU A 51 2.17 -9.18 22.29
N ALA A 52 3.28 -9.78 21.86
CA ALA A 52 3.59 -11.18 22.14
C ALA A 52 4.21 -11.40 23.53
N GLN A 53 5.02 -10.47 24.04
CA GLN A 53 5.87 -10.66 25.22
C GLN A 53 5.38 -9.96 26.49
N ASP A 54 4.48 -8.96 26.39
CA ASP A 54 3.97 -8.26 27.57
C ASP A 54 2.92 -9.14 28.30
N GLU A 55 3.35 -9.76 29.41
CA GLU A 55 2.48 -10.56 30.27
C GLU A 55 1.26 -9.81 30.80
N ALA A 56 1.40 -8.50 31.01
CA ALA A 56 0.30 -7.71 31.53
C ALA A 56 -0.75 -7.41 30.44
N LEU A 57 -0.34 -7.31 29.19
CA LEU A 57 -1.28 -7.30 28.06
C LEU A 57 -1.97 -8.65 27.89
N ALA A 58 -1.24 -9.75 28.06
CA ALA A 58 -1.80 -11.11 28.00
C ALA A 58 -2.85 -11.37 29.10
N ARG A 59 -2.74 -10.72 30.25
CA ARG A 59 -3.69 -10.82 31.39
C ARG A 59 -4.90 -9.89 31.29
N CYS A 60 -4.99 -9.02 30.28
CA CYS A 60 -6.15 -8.15 30.10
C CYS A 60 -7.40 -8.99 29.82
N GLY A 61 -8.42 -8.83 30.66
CA GLY A 61 -9.68 -9.60 30.55
C GLY A 61 -10.59 -9.12 29.42
N THR A 62 -10.39 -7.89 28.92
CA THR A 62 -11.20 -7.29 27.87
C THR A 62 -10.34 -6.56 26.80
N PRO A 63 -10.81 -6.50 25.54
CA PRO A 63 -10.14 -5.75 24.48
C PRO A 63 -9.91 -4.26 24.85
N ARG A 64 -10.87 -3.65 25.55
CA ARG A 64 -10.77 -2.27 26.01
C ARG A 64 -9.62 -2.05 26.99
N GLN A 65 -9.48 -2.93 27.98
CA GLN A 65 -8.36 -2.88 28.93
C GLN A 65 -7.01 -3.00 28.21
N ALA A 66 -6.91 -3.87 27.20
CA ALA A 66 -5.70 -4.01 26.42
C ALA A 66 -5.40 -2.72 25.62
N MET A 67 -6.41 -2.10 25.01
CA MET A 67 -6.26 -0.83 24.29
C MET A 67 -5.79 0.28 25.21
N ASP A 68 -6.43 0.47 26.37
CA ASP A 68 -6.08 1.51 27.32
C ASP A 68 -4.65 1.32 27.85
N ARG A 69 -4.26 0.08 28.15
CA ARG A 69 -2.89 -0.23 28.57
C ARG A 69 -1.85 0.06 27.48
N MET A 70 -2.17 -0.20 26.21
CA MET A 70 -1.28 0.15 25.10
C MET A 70 -1.10 1.66 24.96
N LYS A 71 -2.14 2.45 25.22
CA LYS A 71 -2.09 3.91 25.26
C LYS A 71 -1.27 4.41 26.45
N ASP A 72 -1.37 3.75 27.60
CA ASP A 72 -0.70 4.13 28.85
C ASP A 72 0.78 3.72 28.91
N GLY A 73 1.34 3.19 27.82
CA GLY A 73 2.78 2.99 27.70
C GLY A 73 3.26 1.56 27.49
N ALA A 74 2.38 0.57 27.32
CA ALA A 74 2.83 -0.77 26.94
C ALA A 74 3.55 -0.77 25.57
N LEU A 75 3.24 0.22 24.71
CA LEU A 75 3.92 0.50 23.45
C LEU A 75 4.77 1.79 23.55
N TYR A 76 5.64 1.86 24.53
CA TYR A 76 6.34 3.07 24.98
C TYR A 76 7.23 3.79 23.95
N ASN A 77 7.52 3.18 22.84
CA ASN A 77 8.32 3.81 21.78
C ASN A 77 7.50 4.37 20.62
N LEU A 78 6.15 4.35 20.71
CA LEU A 78 5.26 4.80 19.66
C LEU A 78 4.21 5.77 20.18
N SER A 79 3.88 6.77 19.37
CA SER A 79 2.66 7.54 19.56
C SER A 79 1.46 6.65 19.22
N ALA A 80 0.59 6.43 20.21
CA ALA A 80 -0.61 5.64 20.09
C ALA A 80 -1.84 6.53 20.23
N GLU A 81 -2.64 6.65 19.17
CA GLU A 81 -3.81 7.50 19.15
C GLU A 81 -5.08 6.69 18.87
N GLU A 82 -6.09 6.89 19.69
CA GLU A 82 -7.39 6.25 19.47
C GLU A 82 -8.18 7.00 18.40
N ARG A 83 -8.64 6.27 17.38
CA ARG A 83 -9.49 6.79 16.31
C ARG A 83 -10.87 6.17 16.41
N THR A 84 -11.89 7.02 16.49
CA THR A 84 -13.30 6.62 16.52
C THR A 84 -13.97 6.79 15.16
N ARG A 85 -13.37 7.57 14.27
CA ARG A 85 -13.88 7.85 12.93
C ARG A 85 -13.07 7.08 11.89
N LEU A 86 -13.78 6.49 10.92
CA LEU A 86 -13.17 5.70 9.85
C LEU A 86 -12.25 6.55 8.97
N ASP A 87 -12.67 7.76 8.60
CA ASP A 87 -11.90 8.67 7.75
C ASP A 87 -10.55 9.04 8.38
N ALA A 88 -10.53 9.31 9.70
CA ALA A 88 -9.29 9.59 10.41
C ALA A 88 -8.35 8.36 10.45
N ALA A 89 -8.90 7.18 10.67
CA ALA A 89 -8.11 5.95 10.67
C ALA A 89 -7.56 5.61 9.27
N VAL A 90 -8.36 5.81 8.22
CA VAL A 90 -7.91 5.63 6.82
C VAL A 90 -6.85 6.66 6.45
N PHE A 91 -7.01 7.91 6.90
CA PHE A 91 -5.99 8.95 6.72
C PHE A 91 -4.66 8.56 7.37
N ASP A 92 -4.70 8.00 8.57
CA ASP A 92 -3.50 7.52 9.26
C ASP A 92 -2.81 6.38 8.48
N LEU A 93 -3.58 5.43 7.92
CA LEU A 93 -3.03 4.34 7.09
C LEU A 93 -2.25 4.88 5.89
N VAL A 94 -2.82 5.83 5.14
CA VAL A 94 -2.16 6.40 3.95
C VAL A 94 -0.98 7.32 4.32
N ASN A 95 -0.83 7.68 5.59
CA ASN A 95 0.33 8.42 6.12
C ASN A 95 1.38 7.51 6.79
N GLY A 96 1.25 6.19 6.68
CA GLY A 96 2.25 5.24 7.17
C GLY A 96 2.06 4.82 8.63
N CYS A 97 0.88 5.01 9.19
CA CYS A 97 0.52 4.39 10.47
C CYS A 97 0.06 2.94 10.25
N CYS A 98 0.21 2.11 11.26
CA CYS A 98 -0.52 0.85 11.34
C CYS A 98 -1.71 0.99 12.32
N LEU A 99 -2.76 0.23 12.05
CA LEU A 99 -3.95 0.20 12.89
C LEU A 99 -4.06 -1.13 13.60
N LEU A 100 -4.35 -1.08 14.91
CA LEU A 100 -4.78 -2.23 15.70
C LEU A 100 -6.29 -2.15 15.91
N LEU A 101 -7.00 -3.14 15.39
CA LEU A 101 -8.45 -3.28 15.53
C LEU A 101 -8.72 -4.29 16.64
N PHE A 102 -9.55 -3.90 17.58
CA PHE A 102 -9.93 -4.71 18.72
C PHE A 102 -11.30 -5.36 18.47
N PRO A 103 -11.52 -6.63 18.87
CA PRO A 103 -12.83 -7.26 18.80
C PRO A 103 -13.86 -6.46 19.60
N TRP A 104 -15.03 -6.28 19.03
CA TRP A 104 -16.20 -5.63 19.66
C TRP A 104 -16.03 -4.15 20.01
N GLU A 105 -14.88 -3.53 19.67
CA GLU A 105 -14.66 -2.09 19.83
C GLU A 105 -14.99 -1.34 18.54
N SER A 106 -15.59 -0.16 18.68
CA SER A 106 -15.89 0.73 17.56
C SER A 106 -14.71 1.65 17.21
N SER A 107 -13.74 1.78 18.12
CA SER A 107 -12.52 2.54 17.93
C SER A 107 -11.34 1.64 17.55
N VAL A 108 -10.31 2.23 16.97
CA VAL A 108 -9.06 1.57 16.60
C VAL A 108 -7.88 2.33 17.18
N LEU A 109 -6.78 1.64 17.44
CA LEU A 109 -5.54 2.26 17.86
C LEU A 109 -4.64 2.48 16.65
N SER A 110 -4.27 3.73 16.41
CA SER A 110 -3.36 4.15 15.34
C SER A 110 -1.96 4.32 15.90
N LEU A 111 -0.97 3.69 15.28
CA LEU A 111 0.42 3.67 15.72
C LEU A 111 1.31 4.19 14.59
N ASN A 112 2.08 5.24 14.85
CA ASN A 112 2.99 5.80 13.85
C ASN A 112 4.25 4.94 13.70
N VAL A 113 4.29 4.15 12.66
CA VAL A 113 5.42 3.28 12.27
C VAL A 113 5.98 3.64 10.90
N GLY A 114 5.61 4.82 10.39
CA GLY A 114 5.97 5.30 9.07
C GLY A 114 7.46 5.38 8.81
N THR A 115 7.81 5.34 7.55
CA THR A 115 9.18 5.52 7.08
C THR A 115 9.47 7.02 6.96
N GLU A 116 10.30 7.54 7.85
CA GLU A 116 10.90 8.88 7.69
C GLU A 116 12.13 8.87 6.78
N GLU A 117 12.39 7.77 6.08
CA GLU A 117 13.60 7.67 5.27
C GLU A 117 13.56 8.64 4.10
N LYS A 118 14.38 9.66 4.21
CA LYS A 118 15.00 10.32 3.05
C LYS A 118 16.02 9.35 2.45
N ARG A 119 15.56 8.27 1.79
CA ARG A 119 16.48 7.46 0.99
C ARG A 119 17.01 8.31 -0.14
N SER A 120 18.27 8.08 -0.50
CA SER A 120 18.86 8.59 -1.74
C SER A 120 18.07 8.01 -2.91
N ILE A 121 17.05 8.73 -3.35
CA ILE A 121 16.27 8.41 -4.53
C ILE A 121 17.18 8.71 -5.70
N SER A 122 17.38 7.75 -6.61
CA SER A 122 18.18 7.96 -7.80
C SER A 122 17.54 9.02 -8.70
N SER A 123 18.35 9.88 -9.30
CA SER A 123 17.87 10.83 -10.30
C SER A 123 17.52 10.08 -11.58
N PRO A 124 16.47 10.52 -12.33
CA PRO A 124 16.13 9.91 -13.61
C PRO A 124 17.36 9.96 -14.54
N SER A 125 17.68 8.83 -15.16
CA SER A 125 18.83 8.73 -16.07
C SER A 125 18.53 9.30 -17.45
N ASN A 126 17.28 9.17 -17.92
CA ASN A 126 16.88 9.50 -19.27
C ASN A 126 16.04 10.78 -19.38
N GLU A 127 15.52 11.30 -18.27
CA GLU A 127 14.71 12.54 -18.25
C GLU A 127 15.34 13.58 -17.33
N THR A 128 15.96 14.63 -17.89
CA THR A 128 16.60 15.70 -17.13
C THR A 128 15.56 16.61 -16.46
N VAL A 129 15.61 16.73 -15.14
CA VAL A 129 14.71 17.60 -14.37
C VAL A 129 15.36 18.95 -14.13
N LEU A 130 14.85 20.02 -14.75
CA LEU A 130 15.28 21.40 -14.52
C LEU A 130 14.67 21.99 -13.24
N LYS A 131 13.42 21.60 -12.91
CA LYS A 131 12.69 22.00 -11.69
C LYS A 131 11.73 20.89 -11.29
N GLY A 132 11.67 20.51 -10.00
CA GLY A 132 10.74 19.54 -9.45
C GLY A 132 11.41 18.41 -8.68
N SER A 133 10.64 17.40 -8.28
CA SER A 133 11.14 16.19 -7.64
C SER A 133 12.08 15.44 -8.58
N ARG A 134 13.17 14.93 -8.02
CA ARG A 134 14.12 14.07 -8.76
C ARG A 134 13.82 12.58 -8.54
N ASP A 135 12.67 12.27 -7.97
CA ASP A 135 12.27 10.90 -7.66
C ASP A 135 11.98 10.15 -8.96
N ALA A 136 12.79 9.16 -9.27
CA ALA A 136 12.59 8.26 -10.40
C ALA A 136 12.14 6.88 -9.92
N PHE A 137 11.43 6.17 -10.79
CA PHE A 137 11.15 4.76 -10.59
C PHE A 137 12.44 3.94 -10.65
N VAL A 138 12.47 2.89 -9.85
CA VAL A 138 13.60 1.95 -9.71
C VAL A 138 13.14 0.54 -10.10
N GLU A 139 14.07 -0.44 -10.12
CA GLU A 139 13.75 -1.80 -10.52
C GLU A 139 12.76 -2.51 -9.60
N SER A 140 12.66 -2.08 -8.34
CA SER A 140 11.75 -2.68 -7.35
C SER A 140 10.33 -2.14 -7.48
N LEU A 141 9.39 -2.98 -7.93
CA LEU A 141 7.97 -2.64 -8.08
C LEU A 141 7.36 -2.10 -6.77
N ARG A 142 7.65 -2.74 -5.63
CA ARG A 142 7.15 -2.31 -4.32
C ARG A 142 7.70 -0.96 -3.86
N THR A 143 8.93 -0.65 -4.24
CA THR A 143 9.50 0.68 -4.00
C THR A 143 8.75 1.72 -4.83
N ASN A 144 8.47 1.43 -6.09
CA ASN A 144 7.75 2.33 -6.99
C ASN A 144 6.33 2.61 -6.51
N THR A 145 5.58 1.59 -6.11
CA THR A 145 4.23 1.77 -5.56
C THR A 145 4.25 2.59 -4.27
N SER A 146 5.26 2.43 -3.42
CA SER A 146 5.42 3.25 -2.21
C SER A 146 5.78 4.71 -2.52
N ILE A 147 6.53 4.98 -3.59
CA ILE A 147 6.79 6.35 -4.08
C ILE A 147 5.46 6.98 -4.51
N VAL A 148 4.66 6.30 -5.32
CA VAL A 148 3.33 6.80 -5.75
C VAL A 148 2.42 7.06 -4.55
N ARG A 149 2.34 6.15 -3.58
CA ARG A 149 1.56 6.36 -2.34
C ARG A 149 2.00 7.59 -1.54
N ARG A 150 3.30 7.88 -1.52
CA ARG A 150 3.82 9.08 -0.82
C ARG A 150 3.45 10.37 -1.54
N HIS A 151 3.41 10.36 -2.87
CA HIS A 151 2.98 11.50 -3.66
C HIS A 151 1.45 11.67 -3.63
N LEU A 152 0.70 10.58 -3.73
CA LEU A 152 -0.76 10.56 -3.74
C LEU A 152 -1.29 9.84 -2.50
N LYS A 153 -1.48 10.61 -1.43
CA LYS A 153 -2.03 10.12 -0.16
C LYS A 153 -3.56 9.98 -0.23
N ALA A 154 -4.04 9.42 -1.33
CA ALA A 154 -5.46 9.25 -1.61
C ALA A 154 -5.91 7.85 -1.17
N PRO A 155 -6.93 7.74 -0.31
CA PRO A 155 -7.55 6.46 0.04
C PRO A 155 -8.15 5.72 -1.15
N GLU A 156 -8.47 6.43 -2.23
CA GLU A 156 -9.06 5.92 -3.47
C GLU A 156 -8.01 5.35 -4.42
N LEU A 157 -6.72 5.52 -4.15
CA LEU A 157 -5.66 4.92 -4.97
C LEU A 157 -5.71 3.40 -4.82
N ARG A 158 -5.92 2.72 -5.95
CA ARG A 158 -5.94 1.25 -6.06
C ARG A 158 -4.66 0.75 -6.72
N ILE A 159 -4.18 -0.38 -6.27
CA ILE A 159 -2.98 -1.04 -6.81
C ILE A 159 -3.32 -2.52 -7.01
N ARG A 160 -3.62 -2.89 -8.25
CA ARG A 160 -3.99 -4.25 -8.63
C ARG A 160 -2.80 -4.93 -9.29
N GLU A 161 -2.31 -6.02 -8.69
CA GLU A 161 -1.19 -6.78 -9.24
C GLU A 161 -1.68 -7.89 -10.16
N GLN A 162 -0.95 -8.08 -11.25
CA GLN A 162 -1.06 -9.23 -12.12
C GLN A 162 0.33 -9.79 -12.42
N VAL A 163 0.38 -11.06 -12.80
CA VAL A 163 1.62 -11.74 -13.16
C VAL A 163 1.55 -12.16 -14.61
N VAL A 164 2.56 -11.80 -15.38
CA VAL A 164 2.64 -12.05 -16.83
C VAL A 164 3.91 -12.83 -17.15
N GLY A 165 3.85 -13.71 -18.14
CA GLY A 165 4.94 -14.54 -18.58
C GLY A 165 5.04 -15.88 -17.84
N ARG A 166 5.10 -16.98 -18.58
CA ARG A 166 5.13 -18.35 -18.03
C ARG A 166 6.44 -18.68 -17.31
N GLN A 167 7.55 -18.17 -17.84
CA GLN A 167 8.88 -18.42 -17.28
C GLN A 167 9.43 -17.22 -16.49
N SER A 168 9.17 -15.99 -16.96
CA SER A 168 9.66 -14.79 -16.28
C SER A 168 8.88 -14.46 -15.02
N VAL A 169 7.60 -14.87 -14.91
CA VAL A 169 6.72 -14.62 -13.74
C VAL A 169 6.83 -13.15 -13.31
N THR A 170 6.63 -12.23 -14.28
CA THR A 170 6.85 -10.80 -14.07
C THR A 170 5.62 -10.16 -13.46
N SER A 171 5.77 -9.55 -12.29
CA SER A 171 4.70 -8.78 -11.65
C SER A 171 4.48 -7.45 -12.35
N VAL A 172 3.23 -7.12 -12.62
CA VAL A 172 2.76 -5.87 -13.22
C VAL A 172 1.68 -5.27 -12.32
N ASP A 173 1.88 -4.04 -11.88
CA ASP A 173 0.89 -3.32 -11.07
C ASP A 173 0.09 -2.33 -11.93
N ILE A 174 -1.23 -2.43 -11.88
CA ILE A 174 -2.17 -1.46 -12.45
C ILE A 174 -2.55 -0.50 -11.34
N LEU A 175 -2.22 0.79 -11.50
CA LEU A 175 -2.57 1.83 -10.55
C LEU A 175 -3.66 2.73 -11.13
N TYR A 176 -4.67 3.03 -10.34
CA TYR A 176 -5.76 3.92 -10.73
C TYR A 176 -6.41 4.57 -9.51
N ILE A 177 -7.12 5.68 -9.74
CA ILE A 177 -7.92 6.35 -8.70
C ILE A 177 -9.38 5.92 -8.86
N GLU A 178 -9.91 5.23 -7.87
CA GLU A 178 -11.32 4.83 -7.87
C GLU A 178 -12.25 6.05 -7.84
N GLY A 179 -13.28 6.01 -8.68
CA GLY A 179 -14.21 7.14 -8.85
C GLY A 179 -13.72 8.24 -9.79
N LEU A 180 -12.44 8.22 -10.22
CA LEU A 180 -11.88 9.17 -11.18
C LEU A 180 -11.55 8.48 -12.51
N THR A 181 -10.83 7.36 -12.44
CA THR A 181 -10.46 6.56 -13.63
C THR A 181 -11.68 5.80 -14.15
N ASN A 182 -11.82 5.72 -15.47
CA ASN A 182 -12.91 4.96 -16.09
C ASN A 182 -12.78 3.46 -15.75
N PRO A 183 -13.74 2.85 -15.04
CA PRO A 183 -13.67 1.45 -14.64
C PRO A 183 -13.59 0.47 -15.81
N HIS A 184 -14.21 0.81 -16.96
CA HIS A 184 -14.10 -0.03 -18.17
C HIS A 184 -12.67 -0.09 -18.69
N LEU A 185 -11.91 1.00 -18.60
CA LEU A 185 -10.50 1.01 -18.98
C LEU A 185 -9.68 0.10 -18.08
N VAL A 186 -9.91 0.15 -16.77
CA VAL A 186 -9.21 -0.69 -15.80
C VAL A 186 -9.46 -2.17 -16.08
N GLU A 187 -10.72 -2.57 -16.26
CA GLU A 187 -11.07 -3.95 -16.54
C GLU A 187 -10.57 -4.41 -17.93
N GLN A 188 -10.59 -3.54 -18.91
CA GLN A 188 -10.03 -3.83 -20.23
C GLN A 188 -8.53 -4.11 -20.16
N VAL A 189 -7.76 -3.25 -19.50
CA VAL A 189 -6.31 -3.45 -19.34
C VAL A 189 -6.02 -4.71 -18.52
N ALA A 190 -6.79 -4.94 -17.45
CA ALA A 190 -6.64 -6.14 -16.65
C ALA A 190 -6.92 -7.43 -17.45
N ALA A 191 -7.96 -7.44 -18.27
CA ALA A 191 -8.28 -8.57 -19.14
C ALA A 191 -7.19 -8.79 -20.20
N GLN A 192 -6.72 -7.71 -20.84
CA GLN A 192 -5.64 -7.80 -21.84
C GLN A 192 -4.34 -8.34 -21.25
N LEU A 193 -3.97 -7.92 -20.02
CA LEU A 193 -2.80 -8.45 -19.31
C LEU A 193 -2.98 -9.94 -18.96
N ALA A 194 -4.19 -10.35 -18.56
CA ALA A 194 -4.49 -11.74 -18.24
C ALA A 194 -4.44 -12.66 -19.48
N ASP A 195 -4.74 -12.12 -20.67
CA ASP A 195 -4.74 -12.86 -21.93
C ASP A 195 -3.33 -12.97 -22.56
N ILE A 196 -2.32 -12.31 -21.98
CA ILE A 196 -0.93 -12.40 -22.48
C ILE A 196 -0.38 -13.80 -22.25
N ASP A 197 -0.16 -14.51 -23.34
CA ASP A 197 0.39 -15.86 -23.35
C ASP A 197 1.79 -15.87 -23.99
N ILE A 198 2.80 -15.46 -23.21
CA ILE A 198 4.21 -15.44 -23.61
C ILE A 198 5.08 -16.11 -22.56
N ASP A 199 6.24 -16.59 -22.95
CA ASP A 199 7.17 -17.25 -22.04
C ASP A 199 7.86 -16.24 -21.13
N ALA A 200 8.31 -15.11 -21.65
CA ALA A 200 9.03 -14.11 -20.88
C ALA A 200 8.70 -12.68 -21.27
N VAL A 201 8.54 -11.83 -20.25
CA VAL A 201 8.46 -10.37 -20.38
C VAL A 201 9.84 -9.82 -20.04
N LEU A 202 10.54 -9.31 -21.04
CA LEU A 202 11.90 -8.77 -20.86
C LEU A 202 11.93 -7.24 -20.89
N THR A 203 10.95 -6.63 -21.54
CA THR A 203 10.84 -5.17 -21.67
C THR A 203 9.39 -4.73 -21.54
N THR A 204 9.17 -3.46 -21.19
CA THR A 204 7.83 -2.84 -21.20
C THR A 204 7.15 -2.88 -22.56
N GLY A 205 7.93 -2.83 -23.65
CA GLY A 205 7.42 -2.94 -25.01
C GLY A 205 6.69 -4.26 -25.29
N ASN A 206 7.11 -5.36 -24.64
CA ASN A 206 6.40 -6.64 -24.76
C ASN A 206 4.97 -6.56 -24.23
N ILE A 207 4.72 -5.77 -23.18
CA ILE A 207 3.39 -5.58 -22.60
C ILE A 207 2.57 -4.62 -23.46
N GLU A 208 3.19 -3.53 -23.94
CA GLU A 208 2.52 -2.52 -24.75
C GLU A 208 1.83 -3.10 -25.98
N GLU A 209 2.49 -4.01 -26.71
CA GLU A 209 1.93 -4.65 -27.90
C GLU A 209 0.60 -5.36 -27.65
N TYR A 210 0.32 -5.80 -26.42
CA TYR A 210 -0.90 -6.48 -26.03
C TYR A 210 -1.98 -5.54 -25.48
N ILE A 211 -1.60 -4.46 -24.80
CA ILE A 211 -2.57 -3.53 -24.19
C ILE A 211 -2.97 -2.38 -25.11
N VAL A 212 -2.16 -2.09 -26.14
CA VAL A 212 -2.51 -1.05 -27.13
C VAL A 212 -3.39 -1.67 -28.20
N PRO A 213 -4.61 -1.13 -28.43
CA PRO A 213 -5.44 -1.58 -29.52
C PRO A 213 -4.69 -1.45 -30.86
N ALA A 214 -4.85 -2.44 -31.75
CA ALA A 214 -4.27 -2.42 -33.11
C ALA A 214 -4.91 -1.33 -34.02
N ALA A 215 -5.09 -0.13 -33.48
CA ALA A 215 -5.66 1.01 -34.16
C ALA A 215 -4.59 1.69 -35.02
N ARG A 216 -4.90 1.92 -36.29
CA ARG A 216 -4.06 2.76 -37.14
C ARG A 216 -4.20 4.23 -36.72
N THR A 217 -3.34 4.67 -35.82
CA THR A 217 -3.29 6.05 -35.36
C THR A 217 -1.89 6.63 -35.59
N ALA A 218 -1.82 7.92 -35.93
CA ALA A 218 -0.56 8.65 -36.02
C ALA A 218 -0.04 9.14 -34.65
N PHE A 219 -0.84 8.97 -33.59
CA PHE A 219 -0.51 9.40 -32.23
C PHE A 219 -0.21 8.23 -31.33
N PRO A 220 0.79 8.32 -30.44
CA PRO A 220 1.04 7.31 -29.43
C PRO A 220 -0.15 7.22 -28.46
N LEU A 221 -0.61 5.99 -28.18
CA LEU A 221 -1.73 5.72 -27.28
C LEU A 221 -1.25 5.47 -25.84
N VAL A 222 0.05 5.26 -25.64
CA VAL A 222 0.69 5.02 -24.36
C VAL A 222 1.80 6.04 -24.16
N GLN A 223 1.95 6.53 -22.93
CA GLN A 223 3.02 7.42 -22.53
C GLN A 223 3.96 6.69 -21.57
N TYR A 224 5.26 6.78 -21.82
CA TYR A 224 6.29 6.25 -20.95
C TYR A 224 6.86 7.34 -20.06
N THR A 225 7.17 6.99 -18.84
CA THR A 225 7.93 7.88 -17.94
C THR A 225 8.61 7.08 -16.83
N GLU A 226 9.84 7.46 -16.51
CA GLU A 226 10.56 7.03 -15.31
C GLU A 226 10.29 7.97 -14.12
N ARG A 227 9.59 9.08 -14.36
CA ARG A 227 9.34 10.13 -13.38
C ARG A 227 8.07 9.86 -12.62
N SER A 228 8.20 9.73 -11.30
CA SER A 228 7.06 9.51 -10.40
C SER A 228 6.07 10.69 -10.38
N ASP A 229 6.56 11.94 -10.51
CA ASP A 229 5.71 13.14 -10.52
C ASP A 229 4.81 13.19 -11.76
N ARG A 230 5.33 12.84 -12.96
CA ARG A 230 4.53 12.77 -14.19
C ARG A 230 3.50 11.63 -14.11
N PHE A 231 3.91 10.49 -13.59
CA PHE A 231 3.02 9.35 -13.40
C PHE A 231 1.86 9.73 -12.46
N CYS A 232 2.17 10.34 -11.32
CA CYS A 232 1.17 10.80 -10.36
C CYS A 232 0.25 11.88 -10.92
N ALA A 233 0.76 12.79 -11.77
CA ALA A 233 -0.07 13.77 -12.47
C ALA A 233 -1.08 13.08 -13.40
N GLY A 234 -0.67 12.06 -14.17
CA GLY A 234 -1.56 11.26 -15.00
C GLY A 234 -2.66 10.56 -14.19
N LEU A 235 -2.30 9.95 -13.05
CA LEU A 235 -3.30 9.34 -12.14
C LEU A 235 -4.31 10.38 -11.62
N ALA A 236 -3.85 11.57 -11.24
CA ALA A 236 -4.71 12.64 -10.75
C ALA A 236 -5.65 13.23 -11.84
N GLU A 237 -5.35 12.97 -13.10
CA GLU A 237 -6.20 13.30 -14.26
C GLU A 237 -7.11 12.13 -14.68
N GLY A 238 -7.06 11.00 -13.99
CA GLY A 238 -7.87 9.81 -14.27
C GLY A 238 -7.36 8.92 -15.40
N ARG A 239 -6.08 9.11 -15.78
CA ARG A 239 -5.39 8.26 -16.77
C ARG A 239 -4.88 6.99 -16.13
#